data_8e14c7f1d713ba4f1f716e9bd8e6f03a
#
_entry.id   8e14c7f1d713ba4f1f716e9bd8e6f03a
#
_cell.length_a   1.000
_cell.length_b   1.000
_cell.length_c   1.000
_cell.angle_alpha   90.00
_cell.angle_beta   90.00
_cell.angle_gamma   90.00
#
_symmetry.space_group_name_H-M   'P 1'
#
loop_
_entity.id
_entity.type
_entity.pdbx_description
1 polymer ?
#
loop_
_entity_poly.entity_id
_entity_poly.type
_entity_poly.pdbx_seq_one_letter_code
_entity_poly.pdbx_strand_id
1 'polypeptide(L)'
;LIFGIPNQTIEKWEEDLIQAVELEPEHLSTYCLTYEENTALHLRMKNGEIKVDQDKEVAFYEKTWGFLPHHGFHQYEISNFSKLGHECRHNLNTWKMNEWIGYGPSAFTQYKGVRRKNLSNLEKWFQQLSNDIDSKFQENDKLEKQELGRDAVVFGLRMNAGIDLRKIAIDHCL
;
A
#
# COMPACT_ATOMS: atom_id res chain seq x y z
N LEU A 1 -4.19 10.78 1.45
CA LEU A 1 -5.46 10.97 2.15
C LEU A 1 -5.92 9.64 2.75
N ILE A 2 -6.71 9.71 3.83
CA ILE A 2 -7.33 8.52 4.45
C ILE A 2 -8.81 8.81 4.64
N PHE A 3 -9.66 7.89 4.18
CA PHE A 3 -11.11 7.95 4.38
C PHE A 3 -11.60 6.78 5.26
N GLY A 4 -12.87 6.82 5.65
CA GLY A 4 -13.44 5.81 6.55
C GLY A 4 -13.04 6.03 8.01
N ILE A 5 -12.57 7.22 8.37
CA ILE A 5 -12.29 7.56 9.77
C ILE A 5 -13.60 7.56 10.57
N PRO A 6 -13.59 7.16 11.85
CA PRO A 6 -14.80 7.15 12.68
C PRO A 6 -15.56 8.49 12.61
N ASN A 7 -16.86 8.42 12.36
CA ASN A 7 -17.76 9.55 12.20
C ASN A 7 -17.53 10.46 10.98
N GLN A 8 -16.62 10.15 10.08
CA GLN A 8 -16.50 10.88 8.81
C GLN A 8 -17.78 10.71 7.97
N THR A 9 -18.25 11.78 7.34
CA THR A 9 -19.37 11.72 6.38
C THR A 9 -18.85 11.79 4.95
N ILE A 10 -19.68 11.42 3.97
CA ILE A 10 -19.34 11.50 2.55
C ILE A 10 -19.07 12.95 2.14
N GLU A 11 -19.84 13.89 2.68
CA GLU A 11 -19.67 15.33 2.40
C GLU A 11 -18.31 15.83 2.90
N LYS A 12 -17.90 15.41 4.11
CA LYS A 12 -16.57 15.74 4.65
C LYS A 12 -15.45 15.16 3.81
N TRP A 13 -15.63 13.94 3.33
CA TRP A 13 -14.65 13.34 2.43
C TRP A 13 -14.57 14.06 1.08
N GLU A 14 -15.70 14.51 0.55
CA GLU A 14 -15.71 15.32 -0.67
C GLU A 14 -15.01 16.68 -0.47
N GLU A 15 -15.22 17.35 0.68
CA GLU A 15 -14.47 18.54 1.05
C GLU A 15 -12.95 18.29 1.10
N ASP A 16 -12.51 17.16 1.69
CA ASP A 16 -11.11 16.77 1.74
C ASP A 16 -10.53 16.55 0.33
N LEU A 17 -11.29 15.91 -0.57
CA LEU A 17 -10.88 15.70 -1.96
C LEU A 17 -10.77 17.03 -2.73
N ILE A 18 -11.71 17.95 -2.55
CA ILE A 18 -11.69 19.28 -3.17
C ILE A 18 -10.41 20.02 -2.74
N GLN A 19 -10.16 20.10 -1.43
CA GLN A 19 -8.97 20.76 -0.91
C GLN A 19 -7.68 20.14 -1.42
N ALA A 20 -7.62 18.78 -1.53
CA ALA A 20 -6.46 18.10 -2.04
C ALA A 20 -6.20 18.43 -3.53
N VAL A 21 -7.24 18.54 -4.33
CA VAL A 21 -7.13 18.90 -5.76
C VAL A 21 -6.73 20.37 -5.93
N GLU A 22 -7.22 21.27 -5.07
CA GLU A 22 -6.85 22.69 -5.07
C GLU A 22 -5.36 22.95 -4.79
N LEU A 23 -4.67 22.00 -4.15
CA LEU A 23 -3.20 22.03 -3.99
C LEU A 23 -2.43 21.70 -5.27
N GLU A 24 -3.13 21.35 -6.35
CA GLU A 24 -2.58 21.01 -7.67
C GLU A 24 -1.48 19.92 -7.68
N PRO A 25 -1.59 18.84 -6.86
CA PRO A 25 -0.57 17.80 -6.87
C PRO A 25 -0.56 17.06 -8.22
N GLU A 26 0.53 16.35 -8.50
CA GLU A 26 0.61 15.42 -9.62
C GLU A 26 0.08 14.02 -9.26
N HIS A 27 0.04 13.68 -7.98
CA HIS A 27 -0.30 12.36 -7.49
C HIS A 27 -1.09 12.43 -6.19
N LEU A 28 -2.10 11.58 -6.04
CA LEU A 28 -2.90 11.42 -4.83
C LEU A 28 -2.99 9.95 -4.44
N SER A 29 -2.69 9.67 -3.18
CA SER A 29 -2.97 8.37 -2.56
C SER A 29 -4.18 8.51 -1.66
N THR A 30 -5.16 7.62 -1.81
CA THR A 30 -6.42 7.61 -1.04
C THR A 30 -6.64 6.21 -0.47
N TYR A 31 -6.49 6.08 0.84
CA TYR A 31 -6.60 4.79 1.52
C TYR A 31 -7.85 4.73 2.39
N CYS A 32 -8.53 3.57 2.39
CA CYS A 32 -9.48 3.28 3.45
C CYS A 32 -8.74 3.03 4.76
N LEU A 33 -9.24 3.56 5.86
CA LEU A 33 -8.67 3.34 7.19
C LEU A 33 -8.69 1.85 7.53
N THR A 34 -7.51 1.31 7.86
CA THR A 34 -7.36 -0.06 8.36
C THR A 34 -7.17 -0.05 9.87
N TYR A 35 -7.88 -0.92 10.57
CA TYR A 35 -7.77 -1.07 12.03
C TYR A 35 -6.66 -2.07 12.37
N GLU A 36 -5.42 -1.61 12.32
CA GLU A 36 -4.23 -2.43 12.56
C GLU A 36 -4.18 -2.99 13.99
N GLU A 37 -3.87 -4.28 14.12
CA GLU A 37 -3.69 -4.93 15.42
C GLU A 37 -2.67 -4.19 16.30
N ASN A 38 -2.87 -4.26 17.60
CA ASN A 38 -2.03 -3.59 18.61
C ASN A 38 -2.06 -2.05 18.57
N THR A 39 -3.07 -1.45 17.95
CA THR A 39 -3.32 -0.01 18.00
C THR A 39 -4.48 0.34 18.93
N ALA A 40 -4.48 1.54 19.49
CA ALA A 40 -5.60 2.03 20.30
C ALA A 40 -6.93 2.05 19.52
N LEU A 41 -6.86 2.34 18.22
CA LEU A 41 -8.03 2.37 17.35
C LEU A 41 -8.63 0.96 17.16
N HIS A 42 -7.79 -0.05 16.98
CA HIS A 42 -8.22 -1.45 16.90
C HIS A 42 -8.89 -1.91 18.21
N LEU A 43 -8.32 -1.54 19.36
CA LEU A 43 -8.93 -1.86 20.66
C LEU A 43 -10.32 -1.23 20.81
N ARG A 44 -10.49 0.03 20.41
CA ARG A 44 -11.80 0.72 20.44
C ARG A 44 -12.82 0.04 19.52
N MET A 45 -12.41 -0.38 18.33
CA MET A 45 -13.26 -1.17 17.43
C MET A 45 -13.65 -2.50 18.06
N LYS A 46 -12.68 -3.24 18.62
CA LYS A 46 -12.91 -4.53 19.27
C LYS A 46 -13.85 -4.42 20.49
N ASN A 47 -13.78 -3.32 21.22
CA ASN A 47 -14.67 -3.00 22.35
C ASN A 47 -16.07 -2.54 21.91
N GLY A 48 -16.34 -2.41 20.61
CA GLY A 48 -17.64 -1.98 20.08
C GLY A 48 -17.87 -0.46 20.14
N GLU A 49 -16.85 0.32 20.49
CA GLU A 49 -16.92 1.79 20.49
C GLU A 49 -16.94 2.37 19.07
N ILE A 50 -16.37 1.64 18.12
CA ILE A 50 -16.35 1.98 16.71
C ILE A 50 -17.02 0.83 15.94
N LYS A 51 -18.02 1.18 15.14
CA LYS A 51 -18.68 0.24 14.22
C LYS A 51 -18.11 0.43 12.82
N VAL A 52 -17.59 -0.64 12.24
CA VAL A 52 -17.22 -0.68 10.83
C VAL A 52 -18.49 -0.84 10.01
N ASP A 53 -18.65 -0.01 9.01
CA ASP A 53 -19.79 0.00 8.11
C ASP A 53 -19.27 -0.19 6.67
N GLN A 54 -19.36 -1.42 6.17
CA GLN A 54 -18.85 -1.78 4.86
C GLN A 54 -19.56 -1.06 3.71
N ASP A 55 -20.87 -0.82 3.84
CA ASP A 55 -21.63 -0.10 2.80
C ASP A 55 -21.17 1.35 2.71
N LYS A 56 -20.85 1.93 3.86
CA LYS A 56 -20.27 3.28 3.93
C LYS A 56 -18.85 3.33 3.36
N GLU A 57 -18.02 2.31 3.63
CA GLU A 57 -16.69 2.19 3.01
C GLU A 57 -16.78 2.13 1.48
N VAL A 58 -17.70 1.33 0.94
CA VAL A 58 -17.99 1.27 -0.50
C VAL A 58 -18.37 2.65 -1.04
N ALA A 59 -19.26 3.37 -0.35
CA ALA A 59 -19.67 4.71 -0.77
C ALA A 59 -18.49 5.72 -0.82
N PHE A 60 -17.52 5.62 0.10
CA PHE A 60 -16.29 6.41 0.05
C PHE A 60 -15.43 6.08 -1.17
N TYR A 61 -15.26 4.79 -1.51
CA TYR A 61 -14.56 4.37 -2.72
C TYR A 61 -15.24 4.90 -3.98
N GLU A 62 -16.55 4.71 -4.11
CA GLU A 62 -17.34 5.17 -5.26
C GLU A 62 -17.25 6.68 -5.43
N LYS A 63 -17.33 7.45 -4.33
CA LYS A 63 -17.14 8.89 -4.34
C LYS A 63 -15.75 9.27 -4.88
N THR A 64 -14.70 8.60 -4.40
CA THR A 64 -13.33 8.86 -4.82
C THR A 64 -13.13 8.54 -6.31
N TRP A 65 -13.62 7.37 -6.74
CA TRP A 65 -13.51 6.90 -8.13
C TRP A 65 -14.33 7.75 -9.12
N GLY A 66 -15.43 8.33 -8.66
CA GLY A 66 -16.21 9.28 -9.45
C GLY A 66 -15.57 10.67 -9.50
N PHE A 67 -15.03 11.15 -8.37
CA PHE A 67 -14.53 12.52 -8.24
C PHE A 67 -13.18 12.77 -8.92
N LEU A 68 -12.15 11.97 -8.62
CA LEU A 68 -10.77 12.22 -9.05
C LEU A 68 -10.57 12.20 -10.58
N PRO A 69 -11.21 11.30 -11.37
CA PRO A 69 -11.07 11.34 -12.83
C PRO A 69 -11.59 12.62 -13.46
N HIS A 70 -12.65 13.23 -12.93
CA HIS A 70 -13.18 14.52 -13.41
C HIS A 70 -12.22 15.69 -13.15
N HIS A 71 -11.23 15.51 -12.28
CA HIS A 71 -10.19 16.49 -11.96
C HIS A 71 -8.82 16.14 -12.58
N GLY A 72 -8.81 15.22 -13.56
CA GLY A 72 -7.61 14.87 -14.33
C GLY A 72 -6.68 13.87 -13.65
N PHE A 73 -7.14 13.19 -12.60
CA PHE A 73 -6.38 12.12 -11.96
C PHE A 73 -6.87 10.75 -12.41
N HIS A 74 -5.99 9.97 -13.01
CA HIS A 74 -6.27 8.61 -13.47
C HIS A 74 -5.87 7.60 -12.40
N GLN A 75 -6.79 6.71 -12.04
CA GLN A 75 -6.47 5.59 -11.15
C GLN A 75 -5.55 4.61 -11.89
N TYR A 76 -4.37 4.33 -11.36
CA TYR A 76 -3.46 3.35 -11.96
C TYR A 76 -3.32 2.08 -11.13
N GLU A 77 -3.69 2.11 -9.84
CA GLU A 77 -3.85 0.96 -8.96
C GLU A 77 -4.91 1.27 -7.89
N ILE A 78 -5.22 0.33 -7.01
CA ILE A 78 -6.39 0.36 -6.09
C ILE A 78 -6.53 1.69 -5.33
N SER A 79 -5.43 2.21 -4.78
CA SER A 79 -5.45 3.36 -3.85
C SER A 79 -4.76 4.61 -4.39
N ASN A 80 -4.19 4.54 -5.60
CA ASN A 80 -3.36 5.61 -6.12
C ASN A 80 -3.85 6.15 -7.46
N PHE A 81 -3.85 7.48 -7.54
CA PHE A 81 -4.29 8.27 -8.68
C PHE A 81 -3.20 9.26 -9.07
N SER A 82 -3.03 9.53 -10.34
CA SER A 82 -2.06 10.50 -10.82
C SER A 82 -2.53 11.24 -12.06
N LYS A 83 -1.94 12.41 -12.31
CA LYS A 83 -1.93 13.00 -13.65
C LYS A 83 -1.14 12.08 -14.58
N LEU A 84 -1.41 12.12 -15.87
CA LEU A 84 -0.78 11.25 -16.86
C LEU A 84 0.75 11.40 -16.82
N GLY A 85 1.46 10.28 -16.67
CA GLY A 85 2.93 10.24 -16.59
C GLY A 85 3.52 10.54 -15.20
N HIS A 86 2.66 10.73 -14.18
CA HIS A 86 3.07 10.99 -12.79
C HIS A 86 2.78 9.84 -11.85
N GLU A 87 2.61 8.62 -12.38
CA GLU A 87 2.44 7.41 -11.57
C GLU A 87 3.67 7.18 -10.67
N CYS A 88 3.44 6.82 -9.42
CA CYS A 88 4.54 6.55 -8.49
C CYS A 88 5.36 5.33 -8.95
N ARG A 89 6.57 5.58 -9.43
CA ARG A 89 7.47 4.55 -9.97
C ARG A 89 7.80 3.49 -8.92
N HIS A 90 7.93 3.87 -7.65
CA HIS A 90 8.17 2.92 -6.57
C HIS A 90 6.99 1.96 -6.39
N ASN A 91 5.76 2.48 -6.37
CA ASN A 91 4.56 1.64 -6.24
C ASN A 91 4.45 0.66 -7.41
N LEU A 92 4.58 1.15 -8.65
CA LEU A 92 4.56 0.29 -9.83
C LEU A 92 5.67 -0.75 -9.83
N ASN A 93 6.88 -0.39 -9.36
CA ASN A 93 8.00 -1.32 -9.21
C ASN A 93 7.64 -2.47 -8.26
N THR A 94 7.03 -2.14 -7.13
CA THR A 94 6.60 -3.11 -6.11
C THR A 94 5.49 -4.02 -6.64
N TRP A 95 4.45 -3.45 -7.25
CA TRP A 95 3.33 -4.23 -7.79
C TRP A 95 3.70 -5.12 -8.98
N LYS A 96 4.77 -4.77 -9.70
CA LYS A 96 5.37 -5.59 -10.76
C LYS A 96 6.35 -6.65 -10.23
N MET A 97 6.47 -6.78 -8.91
CA MET A 97 7.40 -7.71 -8.25
C MET A 97 8.87 -7.55 -8.65
N ASN A 98 9.26 -6.34 -9.08
CA ASN A 98 10.67 -6.02 -9.28
C ASN A 98 11.41 -5.94 -7.95
N GLU A 99 12.73 -5.85 -8.01
CA GLU A 99 13.56 -5.73 -6.82
C GLU A 99 13.51 -4.32 -6.22
N TRP A 100 13.54 -4.26 -4.88
CA TRP A 100 13.68 -3.01 -4.12
C TRP A 100 14.44 -3.22 -2.83
N ILE A 101 15.02 -2.15 -2.32
CA ILE A 101 15.72 -2.12 -1.03
C ILE A 101 14.98 -1.16 -0.10
N GLY A 102 14.58 -1.65 1.07
CA GLY A 102 13.92 -0.89 2.12
C GLY A 102 14.92 -0.27 3.09
N TYR A 103 14.76 1.02 3.34
CA TYR A 103 15.57 1.77 4.30
C TYR A 103 14.74 2.15 5.52
N GLY A 104 15.35 2.05 6.70
CA GLY A 104 14.73 2.42 7.96
C GLY A 104 14.06 1.26 8.71
N PRO A 105 13.57 1.51 9.94
CA PRO A 105 12.91 0.51 10.77
C PRO A 105 11.63 0.02 10.10
N SER A 106 11.32 -1.26 10.25
CA SER A 106 10.18 -1.97 9.64
C SER A 106 10.15 -2.03 8.11
N ALA A 107 11.10 -1.42 7.40
CA ALA A 107 11.10 -1.41 5.95
C ALA A 107 11.38 -2.81 5.38
N PHE A 108 10.66 -3.14 4.31
CA PHE A 108 10.85 -4.39 3.57
C PHE A 108 11.81 -4.19 2.40
N THR A 109 12.64 -5.20 2.17
CA THR A 109 13.47 -5.38 0.98
C THR A 109 13.02 -6.63 0.25
N GLN A 110 12.96 -6.59 -1.08
CA GLN A 110 12.88 -7.77 -1.92
C GLN A 110 14.02 -7.72 -2.93
N TYR A 111 15.01 -8.58 -2.77
CA TYR A 111 16.21 -8.57 -3.59
C TYR A 111 16.77 -9.98 -3.76
N LYS A 112 17.06 -10.37 -5.00
CA LYS A 112 17.62 -11.69 -5.37
C LYS A 112 16.85 -12.88 -4.78
N GLY A 113 15.51 -12.81 -4.84
CA GLY A 113 14.64 -13.88 -4.34
C GLY A 113 14.57 -13.97 -2.82
N VAL A 114 15.07 -12.98 -2.10
CA VAL A 114 14.97 -12.90 -0.63
C VAL A 114 14.11 -11.71 -0.24
N ARG A 115 13.13 -11.95 0.63
CA ARG A 115 12.33 -10.90 1.27
C ARG A 115 12.80 -10.72 2.70
N ARG A 116 13.09 -9.49 3.08
CA ARG A 116 13.61 -9.14 4.40
C ARG A 116 12.84 -7.98 4.98
N LYS A 117 12.67 -7.99 6.30
CA LYS A 117 12.12 -6.87 7.05
C LYS A 117 13.12 -6.38 8.07
N ASN A 118 13.40 -5.09 8.06
CA ASN A 118 14.26 -4.47 9.06
C ASN A 118 13.60 -4.53 10.45
N LEU A 119 14.41 -4.43 11.50
CA LEU A 119 13.90 -4.40 12.88
C LEU A 119 12.90 -3.27 13.06
N SER A 120 11.76 -3.59 13.69
CA SER A 120 10.71 -2.61 13.98
C SER A 120 11.02 -1.76 15.21
N ASN A 121 11.77 -2.31 16.18
CA ASN A 121 12.17 -1.57 17.37
C ASN A 121 13.26 -0.57 17.04
N LEU A 122 12.99 0.72 17.23
CA LEU A 122 13.86 1.83 16.84
C LEU A 122 15.21 1.80 17.55
N GLU A 123 15.23 1.50 18.85
CA GLU A 123 16.48 1.44 19.64
C GLU A 123 17.37 0.30 19.17
N LYS A 124 16.81 -0.89 18.96
CA LYS A 124 17.56 -2.03 18.42
C LYS A 124 18.06 -1.77 17.01
N TRP A 125 17.27 -1.08 16.19
CA TRP A 125 17.67 -0.70 14.84
C TRP A 125 18.84 0.29 14.86
N PHE A 126 18.83 1.31 15.73
CA PHE A 126 19.97 2.22 15.92
C PHE A 126 21.23 1.51 16.45
N GLN A 127 21.08 0.63 17.45
CA GLN A 127 22.22 -0.15 17.98
C GLN A 127 22.85 -1.01 16.89
N GLN A 128 22.03 -1.57 16.00
CA GLN A 128 22.50 -2.36 14.88
C GLN A 128 23.32 -1.55 13.89
N LEU A 129 22.88 -0.35 13.53
CA LEU A 129 23.61 0.55 12.64
C LEU A 129 24.96 0.99 13.23
N SER A 130 25.03 1.14 14.56
CA SER A 130 26.23 1.61 15.26
C SER A 130 27.32 0.53 15.40
N ASN A 131 26.94 -0.74 15.37
CA ASN A 131 27.84 -1.86 15.72
C ASN A 131 28.39 -2.63 14.51
N ASP A 132 28.12 -2.18 13.29
CA ASP A 132 28.54 -2.85 12.03
C ASP A 132 28.22 -4.36 12.02
N ILE A 133 27.20 -4.76 12.80
CA ILE A 133 26.75 -6.15 12.92
C ILE A 133 25.96 -6.45 11.65
N ASP A 134 26.35 -7.52 10.98
CA ASP A 134 25.56 -8.13 9.90
C ASP A 134 24.09 -8.08 10.23
N SER A 135 23.34 -7.31 9.49
CA SER A 135 22.00 -6.85 9.82
C SER A 135 21.10 -8.03 10.15
N LYS A 136 20.76 -8.16 11.41
CA LYS A 136 19.71 -9.11 11.83
C LYS A 136 18.38 -8.51 11.44
N PHE A 137 17.77 -9.06 10.41
CA PHE A 137 16.43 -8.74 10.00
C PHE A 137 15.42 -9.34 10.98
N GLN A 138 14.28 -8.70 11.14
CA GLN A 138 13.16 -9.27 11.89
C GLN A 138 12.60 -10.49 11.17
N GLU A 139 12.54 -10.43 9.84
CA GLU A 139 12.12 -11.48 8.94
C GLU A 139 13.16 -11.61 7.83
N ASN A 140 13.43 -12.82 7.37
CA ASN A 140 14.41 -13.08 6.32
C ASN A 140 14.01 -14.38 5.60
N ASP A 141 13.15 -14.26 4.59
CA ASP A 141 12.56 -15.37 3.88
C ASP A 141 13.14 -15.50 2.48
N LYS A 142 13.67 -16.66 2.17
CA LYS A 142 14.01 -17.03 0.80
C LYS A 142 12.76 -17.54 0.11
N LEU A 143 12.28 -16.79 -0.87
CA LEU A 143 11.06 -17.12 -1.59
C LEU A 143 11.33 -18.12 -2.69
N GLU A 144 10.53 -19.17 -2.73
CA GLU A 144 10.51 -20.12 -3.84
C GLU A 144 9.86 -19.49 -5.08
N LYS A 145 10.21 -20.01 -6.27
CA LYS A 145 9.66 -19.47 -7.53
C LYS A 145 8.13 -19.47 -7.57
N GLN A 146 7.52 -20.51 -7.01
CA GLN A 146 6.06 -20.61 -6.95
C GLN A 146 5.43 -19.55 -6.04
N GLU A 147 6.07 -19.22 -4.92
CA GLU A 147 5.63 -18.15 -4.03
C GLU A 147 5.73 -16.79 -4.72
N LEU A 148 6.86 -16.52 -5.36
CA LEU A 148 7.03 -15.31 -6.18
C LEU A 148 5.99 -15.22 -7.30
N GLY A 149 5.63 -16.32 -7.93
CA GLY A 149 4.59 -16.36 -8.95
C GLY A 149 3.20 -16.08 -8.40
N ARG A 150 2.84 -16.63 -7.25
CA ARG A 150 1.57 -16.32 -6.56
C ARG A 150 1.51 -14.84 -6.18
N ASP A 151 2.60 -14.31 -5.61
CA ASP A 151 2.69 -12.90 -5.25
C ASP A 151 2.59 -12.01 -6.50
N ALA A 152 3.22 -12.39 -7.62
CA ALA A 152 3.13 -11.64 -8.87
C ALA A 152 1.69 -11.54 -9.39
N VAL A 153 0.88 -12.60 -9.19
CA VAL A 153 -0.56 -12.54 -9.50
C VAL A 153 -1.28 -11.58 -8.55
N VAL A 154 -1.11 -11.77 -7.24
CA VAL A 154 -1.82 -10.98 -6.21
C VAL A 154 -1.46 -9.49 -6.30
N PHE A 155 -0.18 -9.16 -6.36
CA PHE A 155 0.27 -7.78 -6.45
C PHE A 155 -0.03 -7.15 -7.81
N GLY A 156 0.13 -7.91 -8.87
CA GLY A 156 -0.15 -7.42 -10.22
C GLY A 156 -1.62 -7.11 -10.47
N LEU A 157 -2.55 -7.86 -9.87
CA LEU A 157 -4.00 -7.59 -9.91
C LEU A 157 -4.40 -6.29 -9.20
N ARG A 158 -3.53 -5.68 -8.42
CA ARG A 158 -3.76 -4.34 -7.87
C ARG A 158 -3.74 -3.26 -8.94
N MET A 159 -3.00 -3.47 -10.02
CA MET A 159 -2.83 -2.49 -11.10
C MET A 159 -3.99 -2.56 -12.09
N ASN A 160 -4.52 -1.39 -12.49
CA ASN A 160 -5.58 -1.31 -13.50
C ASN A 160 -5.13 -1.81 -14.89
N ALA A 161 -3.82 -1.83 -15.15
CA ALA A 161 -3.25 -2.42 -16.36
C ALA A 161 -3.40 -3.95 -16.42
N GLY A 162 -3.72 -4.60 -15.29
CA GLY A 162 -3.84 -6.05 -15.20
C GLY A 162 -2.51 -6.79 -15.31
N ILE A 163 -2.59 -8.10 -15.54
CA ILE A 163 -1.45 -9.02 -15.61
C ILE A 163 -1.54 -9.95 -16.82
N ASP A 164 -0.38 -10.38 -17.30
CA ASP A 164 -0.27 -11.50 -18.25
C ASP A 164 0.04 -12.80 -17.49
N LEU A 165 -1.00 -13.60 -17.25
CA LEU A 165 -0.89 -14.88 -16.54
C LEU A 165 0.05 -15.87 -17.24
N ARG A 166 0.13 -15.88 -18.60
CA ARG A 166 1.01 -16.78 -19.33
C ARG A 166 2.47 -16.41 -19.07
N LYS A 167 2.76 -15.11 -19.10
CA LYS A 167 4.10 -14.60 -18.79
C LYS A 167 4.51 -14.97 -17.36
N ILE A 168 3.64 -14.73 -16.38
CA ILE A 168 3.89 -15.07 -14.97
C ILE A 168 4.15 -16.58 -14.83
N ALA A 169 3.36 -17.43 -15.47
CA ALA A 169 3.53 -18.87 -15.40
C ALA A 169 4.90 -19.31 -15.98
N ILE A 170 5.34 -18.72 -17.09
CA ILE A 170 6.65 -19.01 -17.68
C ILE A 170 7.78 -18.53 -16.76
N ASP A 171 7.72 -17.28 -16.28
CA ASP A 171 8.80 -16.65 -15.50
C ASP A 171 8.99 -17.34 -14.14
N HIS A 172 7.95 -17.91 -13.56
CA HIS A 172 7.96 -18.54 -12.23
C HIS A 172 7.78 -20.06 -12.24
N CYS A 173 7.75 -20.69 -13.39
CA CYS A 173 7.61 -22.16 -13.56
C CYS A 173 6.31 -22.70 -12.89
N LEU A 174 5.17 -22.02 -13.10
CA LEU A 174 3.84 -22.41 -12.61
C LEU A 174 3.10 -23.30 -13.63
#